data_9a13a7e0c506ac9ff91b07ff6e3ec9f9
#
_entry.id   9a13a7e0c506ac9ff91b07ff6e3ec9f9
#
_cell.length_a   1.000
_cell.length_b   1.000
_cell.length_c   1.000
_cell.angle_alpha   90.00
_cell.angle_beta   90.00
_cell.angle_gamma   90.00
#
_symmetry.space_group_name_H-M   'P 1'
#
loop_
_entity.id
_entity.type
_entity.pdbx_description
1 polymer ?
#
loop_
_entity_poly.entity_id
_entity_poly.type
_entity_poly.pdbx_seq_one_letter_code
_entity_poly.pdbx_strand_id
1 'polypeptide(L)'
;QSLYKSLKANYHNCTIDVIAKPYLNDLIKLMPEVNNNYDLCIDHKEFGFSKRLKISKQLKDNNYSTAIILTNTFKSAIIPWIMNIPKRIGYKTELRSILLTKSYKLIKHEDSMVNRYLKLIDSSFDKTFRPYLNLDPNIIRKYKNSNIFDG
;
A
#
# COMPACT_ATOMS: atom_id res chain seq x y z
N GLN A 1 6.91 0.03 3.80
CA GLN A 1 8.04 0.65 3.07
C GLN A 1 8.97 -0.40 2.43
N SER A 2 9.34 -1.50 3.11
CA SER A 2 10.24 -2.54 2.54
C SER A 2 9.77 -3.04 1.17
N LEU A 3 8.46 -3.22 0.97
CA LEU A 3 7.88 -3.56 -0.33
C LEU A 3 8.18 -2.48 -1.38
N TYR A 4 8.06 -1.20 -1.04
CA TYR A 4 8.30 -0.10 -1.98
C TYR A 4 9.77 -0.01 -2.39
N LYS A 5 10.68 -0.20 -1.44
CA LYS A 5 12.12 -0.29 -1.72
C LYS A 5 12.45 -1.44 -2.66
N SER A 6 11.88 -2.62 -2.39
CA SER A 6 12.07 -3.78 -3.26
C SER A 6 11.52 -3.54 -4.68
N LEU A 7 10.36 -2.88 -4.80
CA LEU A 7 9.83 -2.50 -6.11
C LEU A 7 10.75 -1.53 -6.86
N LYS A 8 11.25 -0.48 -6.19
CA LYS A 8 12.18 0.47 -6.80
C LYS A 8 13.52 -0.19 -7.21
N ALA A 9 14.01 -1.16 -6.43
CA ALA A 9 15.23 -1.90 -6.75
C ALA A 9 15.06 -2.84 -7.96
N ASN A 10 13.91 -3.50 -8.07
CA ASN A 10 13.63 -4.45 -9.15
C ASN A 10 13.11 -3.79 -10.45
N TYR A 11 12.53 -2.59 -10.34
CA TYR A 11 11.91 -1.85 -11.45
C TYR A 11 12.36 -0.39 -11.41
N HIS A 12 13.52 -0.09 -11.99
CA HIS A 12 14.22 1.20 -11.87
C HIS A 12 13.36 2.44 -12.20
N ASN A 13 12.43 2.34 -13.15
CA ASN A 13 11.60 3.47 -13.57
C ASN A 13 10.15 3.36 -13.07
N CYS A 14 9.86 2.54 -12.07
CA CYS A 14 8.49 2.42 -11.58
C CYS A 14 8.08 3.64 -10.75
N THR A 15 6.88 4.14 -10.98
CA THR A 15 6.18 5.06 -10.09
C THR A 15 5.32 4.27 -9.12
N ILE A 16 5.29 4.67 -7.86
CA ILE A 16 4.51 4.01 -6.82
C ILE A 16 3.54 5.02 -6.23
N ASP A 17 2.27 4.79 -6.47
CA ASP A 17 1.19 5.55 -5.87
C ASP A 17 0.48 4.67 -4.83
N VAL A 18 0.05 5.29 -3.75
CA VAL A 18 -0.57 4.59 -2.62
C VAL A 18 -1.99 5.09 -2.40
N ILE A 19 -2.92 4.18 -2.23
CA ILE A 19 -4.27 4.50 -1.73
C ILE A 19 -4.33 4.04 -0.28
N ALA A 20 -4.51 4.97 0.66
CA ALA A 20 -4.50 4.70 2.08
C ALA A 20 -5.56 5.50 2.84
N LYS A 21 -5.75 5.16 4.11
CA LYS A 21 -6.56 5.96 5.03
C LYS A 21 -5.88 7.30 5.32
N PRO A 22 -6.63 8.41 5.47
CA PRO A 22 -6.06 9.75 5.67
C PRO A 22 -5.07 9.86 6.83
N TYR A 23 -5.28 9.14 7.92
CA TYR A 23 -4.39 9.17 9.09
C TYR A 23 -2.99 8.59 8.83
N LEU A 24 -2.78 7.92 7.69
CA LEU A 24 -1.46 7.42 7.27
C LEU A 24 -0.69 8.43 6.39
N ASN A 25 -1.31 9.54 5.99
CA ASN A 25 -0.73 10.46 5.02
C ASN A 25 0.62 11.00 5.45
N ASP A 26 0.75 11.44 6.70
CA ASP A 26 2.00 12.02 7.16
C ASP A 26 3.13 10.99 7.22
N LEU A 27 2.81 9.74 7.56
CA LEU A 27 3.78 8.65 7.49
C LEU A 27 4.18 8.32 6.05
N ILE A 28 3.22 8.29 5.13
CA ILE A 28 3.48 7.96 3.72
C ILE A 28 4.30 9.05 3.04
N LYS A 29 4.06 10.32 3.34
CA LYS A 29 4.86 11.46 2.83
C LYS A 29 6.35 11.38 3.22
N LEU A 30 6.67 10.69 4.31
CA LEU A 30 8.05 10.47 4.74
C LEU A 30 8.75 9.30 4.01
N MET A 31 8.04 8.60 3.12
CA MET A 31 8.56 7.49 2.35
C MET A 31 8.99 7.96 0.95
N PRO A 32 10.28 8.11 0.67
CA PRO A 32 10.77 8.67 -0.61
C PRO A 32 10.44 7.80 -1.83
N GLU A 33 10.06 6.55 -1.61
CA GLU A 33 9.69 5.63 -2.69
C GLU A 33 8.29 5.91 -3.25
N VAL A 34 7.44 6.63 -2.51
CA VAL A 34 6.05 6.92 -2.89
C VAL A 34 5.99 8.23 -3.67
N ASN A 35 5.36 8.19 -4.84
CA ASN A 35 5.17 9.36 -5.70
C ASN A 35 3.91 10.15 -5.30
N ASN A 36 2.77 9.47 -5.20
CA ASN A 36 1.51 10.09 -4.80
C ASN A 36 0.79 9.25 -3.74
N ASN A 37 0.03 9.93 -2.87
CA ASN A 37 -0.86 9.28 -1.92
C ASN A 37 -2.28 9.80 -2.09
N TYR A 38 -3.24 8.89 -2.14
CA TYR A 38 -4.66 9.16 -2.33
C TYR A 38 -5.47 8.68 -1.14
N ASP A 39 -6.36 9.53 -0.66
CA ASP A 39 -7.16 9.29 0.52
C ASP A 39 -8.34 8.35 0.25
N LEU A 40 -8.40 7.27 1.00
CA LEU A 40 -9.55 6.38 1.04
C LEU A 40 -10.43 6.70 2.27
N CYS A 41 -11.27 7.71 2.15
CA CYS A 41 -12.19 8.17 3.21
C CYS A 41 -13.41 7.26 3.33
N ILE A 42 -13.21 6.02 3.76
CA ILE A 42 -14.28 5.01 3.96
C ILE A 42 -14.18 4.46 5.37
N ASP A 43 -15.27 4.47 6.13
CA ASP A 43 -15.32 3.94 7.49
C ASP A 43 -15.24 2.40 7.53
N HIS A 44 -14.81 1.84 8.68
CA HIS A 44 -14.57 0.39 8.80
C HIS A 44 -15.80 -0.46 8.49
N LYS A 45 -17.00 0.02 8.85
CA LYS A 45 -18.28 -0.69 8.64
C LYS A 45 -18.91 -0.39 7.29
N GLU A 46 -18.44 0.65 6.59
CA GLU A 46 -18.99 1.08 5.32
C GLU A 46 -18.44 0.23 4.17
N PHE A 47 -19.32 -0.20 3.26
CA PHE A 47 -18.87 -0.80 2.00
C PHE A 47 -18.26 0.27 1.09
N GLY A 48 -18.83 1.48 1.09
CA GLY A 48 -18.30 2.67 0.43
C GLY A 48 -18.18 2.55 -1.09
N PHE A 49 -19.15 1.91 -1.76
CA PHE A 49 -19.07 1.66 -3.21
C PHE A 49 -18.95 2.96 -4.02
N SER A 50 -19.75 3.98 -3.71
CA SER A 50 -19.71 5.27 -4.40
C SER A 50 -18.35 5.98 -4.24
N LYS A 51 -17.78 5.93 -3.04
CA LYS A 51 -16.46 6.50 -2.77
C LYS A 51 -15.35 5.75 -3.53
N ARG A 52 -15.45 4.41 -3.62
CA ARG A 52 -14.54 3.59 -4.41
C ARG A 52 -14.64 3.87 -5.90
N LEU A 53 -15.87 4.02 -6.40
CA LEU A 53 -16.12 4.38 -7.80
C LEU A 53 -15.55 5.77 -8.12
N LYS A 54 -15.72 6.74 -7.20
CA LYS A 54 -15.18 8.10 -7.36
C LYS A 54 -13.66 8.07 -7.49
N ILE A 55 -12.95 7.41 -6.56
CA ILE A 55 -11.49 7.34 -6.61
C ILE A 55 -11.01 6.52 -7.81
N SER A 56 -11.73 5.46 -8.20
CA SER A 56 -11.40 4.68 -9.40
C SER A 56 -11.48 5.52 -10.66
N LYS A 57 -12.52 6.36 -10.80
CA LYS A 57 -12.65 7.29 -11.93
C LYS A 57 -11.54 8.34 -11.95
N GLN A 58 -11.22 8.91 -10.78
CA GLN A 58 -10.16 9.91 -10.63
C GLN A 58 -8.79 9.37 -11.07
N LEU A 59 -8.51 8.09 -10.80
CA LEU A 59 -7.18 7.51 -11.02
C LEU A 59 -7.07 6.70 -12.32
N LYS A 60 -8.17 6.48 -13.04
CA LYS A 60 -8.20 5.60 -14.21
C LYS A 60 -7.24 6.04 -15.31
N ASP A 61 -7.12 7.33 -15.54
CA ASP A 61 -6.31 7.90 -16.61
C ASP A 61 -4.79 7.84 -16.33
N ASN A 62 -4.40 7.48 -15.11
CA ASN A 62 -2.99 7.27 -14.78
C ASN A 62 -2.41 5.97 -15.38
N ASN A 63 -3.24 5.12 -15.98
CA ASN A 63 -2.83 3.91 -16.71
C ASN A 63 -1.90 2.97 -15.92
N TYR A 64 -2.24 2.70 -14.66
CA TYR A 64 -1.45 1.79 -13.82
C TYR A 64 -1.36 0.39 -14.43
N SER A 65 -0.15 -0.14 -14.55
CA SER A 65 0.10 -1.50 -15.04
C SER A 65 -0.14 -2.57 -13.98
N THR A 66 0.05 -2.24 -12.71
CA THR A 66 0.01 -3.20 -11.61
C THR A 66 -0.59 -2.60 -10.35
N ALA A 67 -1.46 -3.34 -9.69
CA ALA A 67 -1.97 -3.05 -8.36
C ALA A 67 -1.60 -4.18 -7.39
N ILE A 68 -0.96 -3.82 -6.28
CA ILE A 68 -0.60 -4.74 -5.20
C ILE A 68 -1.52 -4.45 -4.01
N ILE A 69 -2.34 -5.42 -3.64
CA ILE A 69 -3.42 -5.25 -2.68
C ILE A 69 -2.99 -5.88 -1.35
N LEU A 70 -2.55 -5.03 -0.41
CA LEU A 70 -1.96 -5.45 0.87
C LEU A 70 -3.01 -5.86 1.91
N THR A 71 -4.19 -5.25 1.86
CA THR A 71 -5.31 -5.59 2.76
C THR A 71 -6.02 -6.85 2.28
N ASN A 72 -6.62 -7.60 3.21
CA ASN A 72 -7.14 -8.95 2.93
C ASN A 72 -8.66 -9.01 2.70
N THR A 73 -9.34 -7.88 2.56
CA THR A 73 -10.79 -7.83 2.37
C THR A 73 -11.19 -7.84 0.89
N PHE A 74 -12.37 -8.39 0.59
CA PHE A 74 -12.95 -8.35 -0.75
C PHE A 74 -13.03 -6.91 -1.29
N LYS A 75 -13.47 -5.98 -0.44
CA LYS A 75 -13.64 -4.56 -0.80
C LYS A 75 -12.36 -3.91 -1.33
N SER A 76 -11.18 -4.36 -0.90
CA SER A 76 -9.91 -3.76 -1.30
C SER A 76 -9.54 -4.03 -2.76
N ALA A 77 -10.07 -5.08 -3.36
CA ALA A 77 -9.81 -5.42 -4.75
C ALA A 77 -10.76 -4.72 -5.75
N ILE A 78 -11.80 -4.03 -5.27
CA ILE A 78 -12.81 -3.37 -6.12
C ILE A 78 -12.21 -2.21 -6.91
N ILE A 79 -11.42 -1.34 -6.28
CA ILE A 79 -10.83 -0.16 -6.94
C ILE A 79 -9.99 -0.59 -8.15
N PRO A 80 -8.94 -1.41 -8.01
CA PRO A 80 -8.13 -1.81 -9.15
C PRO A 80 -8.90 -2.64 -10.19
N TRP A 81 -9.96 -3.34 -9.79
CA TRP A 81 -10.83 -4.03 -10.72
C TRP A 81 -11.66 -3.06 -11.57
N ILE A 82 -12.30 -2.04 -10.97
CA ILE A 82 -13.03 -0.99 -11.69
C ILE A 82 -12.10 -0.22 -12.64
N MET A 83 -10.87 0.03 -12.23
CA MET A 83 -9.87 0.71 -13.05
C MET A 83 -9.33 -0.15 -14.21
N ASN A 84 -9.71 -1.42 -14.28
CA ASN A 84 -9.21 -2.39 -15.26
C ASN A 84 -7.68 -2.54 -15.25
N ILE A 85 -7.05 -2.40 -14.07
CA ILE A 85 -5.60 -2.58 -13.96
C ILE A 85 -5.25 -4.02 -14.35
N PRO A 86 -4.35 -4.23 -15.34
CA PRO A 86 -4.14 -5.56 -15.92
C PRO A 86 -3.53 -6.56 -14.92
N LYS A 87 -2.64 -6.14 -14.04
CA LYS A 87 -2.05 -6.99 -13.00
C LYS A 87 -2.61 -6.59 -11.63
N ARG A 88 -3.45 -7.42 -11.04
CA ARG A 88 -4.06 -7.23 -9.72
C ARG A 88 -3.61 -8.36 -8.80
N ILE A 89 -2.66 -8.06 -7.92
CA ILE A 89 -1.92 -9.04 -7.12
C ILE A 89 -2.35 -8.93 -5.65
N GLY A 90 -2.63 -10.05 -5.00
CA GLY A 90 -2.98 -10.05 -3.58
C GLY A 90 -3.14 -11.45 -3.00
N TYR A 91 -3.44 -11.54 -1.71
CA TYR A 91 -3.70 -12.83 -1.06
C TYR A 91 -5.13 -13.30 -1.32
N LYS A 92 -5.31 -14.60 -1.51
CA LYS A 92 -6.61 -15.25 -1.71
C LYS A 92 -7.37 -15.31 -0.38
N THR A 93 -8.31 -14.40 -0.18
CA THR A 93 -9.18 -14.30 0.99
C THR A 93 -10.56 -13.78 0.58
N GLU A 94 -11.61 -14.06 1.34
CA GLU A 94 -12.96 -13.50 1.17
C GLU A 94 -13.49 -13.53 -0.29
N LEU A 95 -13.29 -14.60 -1.02
CA LEU A 95 -13.71 -14.77 -2.42
C LEU A 95 -13.15 -13.74 -3.41
N ARG A 96 -12.27 -12.82 -2.98
CA ARG A 96 -11.72 -11.75 -3.83
C ARG A 96 -10.82 -12.25 -4.96
N SER A 97 -10.48 -13.54 -4.97
CA SER A 97 -9.68 -14.15 -6.03
C SER A 97 -10.28 -13.96 -7.44
N ILE A 98 -11.60 -13.77 -7.54
CA ILE A 98 -12.28 -13.45 -8.82
C ILE A 98 -11.92 -12.03 -9.35
N LEU A 99 -11.53 -11.12 -8.47
CA LEU A 99 -11.12 -9.75 -8.81
C LEU A 99 -9.61 -9.62 -9.02
N LEU A 100 -8.83 -10.64 -8.63
CA LEU A 100 -7.37 -10.67 -8.76
C LEU A 100 -6.97 -11.38 -10.06
N THR A 101 -5.86 -10.95 -10.65
CA THR A 101 -5.23 -11.66 -11.78
C THR A 101 -4.12 -12.60 -11.33
N LYS A 102 -3.49 -12.30 -10.19
CA LYS A 102 -2.52 -13.18 -9.51
C LYS A 102 -2.83 -13.22 -8.03
N SER A 103 -3.03 -14.40 -7.48
CA SER A 103 -3.36 -14.56 -6.06
C SER A 103 -2.45 -15.57 -5.38
N TYR A 104 -2.05 -15.27 -4.15
CA TYR A 104 -1.23 -16.11 -3.30
C TYR A 104 -2.05 -16.67 -2.14
N LYS A 105 -1.73 -17.87 -1.68
CA LYS A 105 -2.33 -18.43 -0.45
C LYS A 105 -1.77 -17.70 0.76
N LEU A 106 -2.65 -17.23 1.63
CA LEU A 106 -2.24 -16.61 2.89
C LEU A 106 -1.89 -17.69 3.92
N ILE A 107 -0.63 -17.75 4.32
CA ILE A 107 -0.16 -18.62 5.40
C ILE A 107 -0.06 -17.76 6.66
N LYS A 108 -0.96 -18.02 7.64
CA LYS A 108 -1.16 -17.11 8.79
C LYS A 108 -0.01 -17.08 9.79
N HIS A 109 0.79 -18.15 9.92
CA HIS A 109 1.71 -18.35 11.05
C HIS A 109 3.20 -18.43 10.69
N GLU A 110 3.57 -18.41 9.41
CA GLU A 110 4.96 -18.70 9.02
C GLU A 110 5.85 -17.49 8.76
N ASP A 111 5.28 -16.28 8.51
CA ASP A 111 6.09 -15.17 8.05
C ASP A 111 5.82 -13.85 8.77
N SER A 112 6.88 -13.05 8.89
CA SER A 112 6.71 -11.64 9.25
C SER A 112 5.83 -10.91 8.22
N MET A 113 5.18 -9.82 8.62
CA MET A 113 4.37 -9.00 7.71
C MET A 113 5.18 -8.50 6.51
N VAL A 114 6.46 -8.22 6.71
CA VAL A 114 7.37 -7.80 5.63
C VAL A 114 7.52 -8.90 4.59
N ASN A 115 7.82 -10.12 5.02
CA ASN A 115 7.95 -11.27 4.11
C ASN A 115 6.66 -11.55 3.35
N ARG A 116 5.50 -11.45 4.02
CA ARG A 116 4.21 -11.58 3.35
C ARG A 116 4.06 -10.59 2.21
N TYR A 117 4.39 -9.32 2.43
CA TYR A 117 4.24 -8.31 1.37
C TYR A 117 5.25 -8.49 0.24
N LEU A 118 6.48 -8.90 0.55
CA LEU A 118 7.51 -9.18 -0.44
C LEU A 118 7.18 -10.39 -1.32
N LYS A 119 6.52 -11.42 -0.77
CA LYS A 119 6.02 -12.57 -1.56
C LYS A 119 5.06 -12.16 -2.66
N LEU A 120 4.29 -11.08 -2.50
CA LEU A 120 3.38 -10.59 -3.55
C LEU A 120 4.09 -10.13 -4.83
N ILE A 121 5.39 -9.84 -4.74
CA ILE A 121 6.23 -9.42 -5.86
C ILE A 121 7.33 -10.46 -6.18
N ASP A 122 7.16 -11.69 -5.70
CA ASP A 122 8.14 -12.79 -5.84
C ASP A 122 9.55 -12.41 -5.34
N SER A 123 9.63 -11.56 -4.30
CA SER A 123 10.87 -11.11 -3.69
C SER A 123 11.02 -11.67 -2.26
N SER A 124 12.26 -11.78 -1.82
CA SER A 124 12.64 -12.14 -0.45
C SER A 124 13.10 -10.91 0.33
N PHE A 125 13.08 -11.01 1.66
CA PHE A 125 13.59 -9.94 2.50
C PHE A 125 15.11 -9.84 2.38
N ASP A 126 15.58 -8.65 2.03
CA ASP A 126 16.98 -8.24 2.13
C ASP A 126 17.09 -7.14 3.20
N LYS A 127 18.20 -7.12 3.93
CA LYS A 127 18.50 -6.10 4.95
C LYS A 127 18.51 -4.67 4.37
N THR A 128 18.80 -4.51 3.07
CA THR A 128 18.75 -3.24 2.36
C THR A 128 17.34 -2.66 2.28
N PHE A 129 16.31 -3.50 2.41
CA PHE A 129 14.90 -3.06 2.38
C PHE A 129 14.35 -2.69 3.76
N ARG A 130 15.19 -2.48 4.77
CA ARG A 130 14.73 -1.99 6.07
C ARG A 130 14.01 -0.65 5.92
N PRO A 131 12.93 -0.44 6.67
CA PRO A 131 12.23 0.84 6.67
C PRO A 131 13.19 1.98 7.05
N TYR A 132 13.09 3.06 6.31
CA TYR A 132 13.78 4.31 6.56
C TYR A 132 12.84 5.46 6.23
N LEU A 133 12.67 6.37 7.16
CA LEU A 133 11.85 7.56 6.98
C LEU A 133 12.75 8.77 6.81
N ASN A 134 12.51 9.57 5.80
CA ASN A 134 13.18 10.85 5.62
C ASN A 134 12.55 11.88 6.56
N LEU A 135 13.09 11.96 7.77
CA LEU A 135 12.60 12.89 8.78
C LEU A 135 13.28 14.24 8.61
N ASP A 136 12.51 15.29 8.38
CA ASP A 136 12.99 16.65 8.47
C ASP A 136 13.48 16.94 9.91
N PRO A 137 14.71 17.43 10.11
CA PRO A 137 15.24 17.80 11.42
C PRO A 137 14.31 18.71 12.22
N ASN A 138 13.56 19.59 11.54
CA ASN A 138 12.60 20.50 12.17
C ASN A 138 11.39 19.73 12.74
N ILE A 139 10.94 18.69 12.06
CA ILE A 139 9.87 17.80 12.54
C ILE A 139 10.34 17.09 13.82
N ILE A 140 11.55 16.51 13.79
CA ILE A 140 12.15 15.85 14.97
C ILE A 140 12.23 16.82 16.16
N ARG A 141 12.65 18.06 15.93
CA ARG A 141 12.77 19.09 16.96
C ARG A 141 11.41 19.45 17.57
N LYS A 142 10.37 19.57 16.73
CA LYS A 142 9.00 19.85 17.16
C LYS A 142 8.46 18.76 18.09
N TYR A 143 8.69 17.50 17.76
CA TYR A 143 8.21 16.37 18.57
C TYR A 143 9.06 16.12 19.83
N LYS A 144 10.37 16.39 19.82
CA LYS A 144 11.21 16.35 21.02
C LYS A 144 10.83 17.40 22.07
N ASN A 145 10.34 18.55 21.63
CA ASN A 145 9.91 19.64 22.52
C ASN A 145 8.44 19.51 22.97
N SER A 146 7.66 18.62 22.39
CA SER A 146 6.36 18.24 22.93
C SER A 146 6.60 17.08 23.90
N ASN A 147 6.42 17.31 25.22
CA ASN A 147 6.58 16.34 26.33
C ASN A 147 5.68 15.09 26.22
N ILE A 148 5.61 14.48 25.03
CA ILE A 148 4.78 13.30 24.77
C ILE A 148 5.47 12.00 25.28
N PHE A 149 6.74 12.10 25.69
CA PHE A 149 7.52 10.94 26.15
C PHE A 149 7.86 10.96 27.64
N ASP A 150 7.34 11.90 28.41
CA ASP A 150 7.47 11.95 29.88
C ASP A 150 6.22 11.31 30.53
N GLY A 151 6.07 9.99 30.31
CA GLY A 151 5.01 9.19 30.93
C GLY A 151 5.45 7.75 31.12
#